data_10f9f3b9103b904b31d10ff2d6fb54b8
#
_entry.id   10f9f3b9103b904b31d10ff2d6fb54b8
#
_cell.length_a   1.000
_cell.length_b   1.000
_cell.length_c   1.000
_cell.angle_alpha   90.00
_cell.angle_beta   90.00
_cell.angle_gamma   90.00
#
_symmetry.space_group_name_H-M   'P 1'
#
loop_
_entity.id
_entity.type
_entity.pdbx_description
1 polymer ?
#
loop_
_entity_poly.entity_id
_entity_poly.type
_entity_poly.pdbx_seq_one_letter_code
_entity_poly.pdbx_strand_id
1 'polypeptide(L)'
;MTERADQATETPVEPAPPHHTKKPSLKRRPPRWFVAAVTAIGSIQLLTMMDGTIAIIALPKIQDDLGLNDSGRYWVITAYILAFGGLMLLGGRVGDTFGRKRSFMLGVALFTLASALCGFAWNGGALVSARLMQGVAAAVIAPTSVALVATTFPKGPWRNAAVAVFSAMTGIGSVLGLVLGGALTEMSWRLAFLVNVPLGVLAFCLAGAALRETQKERMKLDVTGAVLATLVCTATVFGLSRGPEDGWLAPIPVGSGVIGLSALIAFILVERTAANPIVPFNLFRDRNRLALFAALFLGGGVMFTLMVLVALYVQSVMGYSAMRASVAFLPFAVAVAIGAAASARLVRFFSPRVVLIGGGSLMLCAMLYGSTLTRGASYFPNLVLPLVVAALGIGVVNVPLRLSLIASVGLDRIGPTSAIALMLQSLGGPMVLAVVQVAITSRTLAMGGTTGPVKSMNEAQLNALDHGITYGLLWLAGAVILVGGVVLFINYTAQQVAHASQAKAASDAG
;
A
#
# COMPACT_ATOMS: atom_id res chain seq x y z
N MET A 1 83.52 23.80 -21.97
CA MET A 1 82.47 24.55 -21.27
C MET A 1 81.50 23.50 -20.72
N THR A 2 81.53 23.38 -19.44
CA THR A 2 81.03 22.27 -18.63
C THR A 2 79.57 22.54 -18.24
N GLU A 3 78.73 21.64 -18.61
CA GLU A 3 77.33 21.56 -18.14
C GLU A 3 77.27 20.60 -16.95
N ARG A 4 76.98 21.13 -15.76
CA ARG A 4 76.74 20.37 -14.54
C ARG A 4 75.28 19.98 -14.49
N ALA A 5 74.99 18.70 -14.60
CA ALA A 5 73.71 18.10 -14.28
C ALA A 5 73.52 18.07 -12.76
N ASP A 6 72.44 18.72 -12.28
CA ASP A 6 71.99 18.71 -10.89
C ASP A 6 71.17 17.42 -10.69
N GLN A 7 71.72 16.44 -9.97
CA GLN A 7 70.99 15.26 -9.54
C GLN A 7 70.24 15.61 -8.24
N ALA A 8 68.94 15.88 -8.34
CA ALA A 8 68.03 15.92 -7.20
C ALA A 8 67.82 14.47 -6.70
N THR A 9 68.33 14.17 -5.52
CA THR A 9 68.05 12.93 -4.76
C THR A 9 66.62 12.92 -4.29
N GLU A 10 65.75 12.15 -4.95
CA GLU A 10 64.39 11.83 -4.42
C GLU A 10 64.57 10.90 -3.23
N THR A 11 64.18 11.37 -2.04
CA THR A 11 63.98 10.54 -0.85
C THR A 11 62.75 9.67 -1.05
N PRO A 12 62.79 8.36 -0.75
CA PRO A 12 61.64 7.47 -0.85
C PRO A 12 60.58 7.92 0.16
N VAL A 13 59.39 8.27 -0.34
CA VAL A 13 58.19 8.51 0.50
C VAL A 13 57.71 7.16 1.03
N GLU A 14 57.87 6.96 2.31
CA GLU A 14 57.39 5.79 3.03
C GLU A 14 55.83 5.74 2.90
N PRO A 15 55.24 4.63 2.44
CA PRO A 15 53.77 4.53 2.30
C PRO A 15 53.12 4.66 3.67
N ALA A 16 52.23 5.63 3.83
CA ALA A 16 51.44 5.83 5.04
C ALA A 16 50.71 4.53 5.44
N PRO A 17 50.70 4.16 6.73
CA PRO A 17 50.08 2.93 7.19
C PRO A 17 48.57 2.94 6.86
N PRO A 18 47.99 1.80 6.44
CA PRO A 18 46.59 1.72 6.07
C PRO A 18 45.75 2.14 7.27
N HIS A 19 44.95 3.20 7.09
CA HIS A 19 43.93 3.59 8.06
C HIS A 19 42.92 2.45 8.18
N HIS A 20 43.11 1.58 9.17
CA HIS A 20 42.08 0.63 9.59
C HIS A 20 40.88 1.40 10.15
N THR A 21 39.98 1.82 9.28
CA THR A 21 38.64 2.25 9.71
C THR A 21 37.96 1.03 10.35
N LYS A 22 38.01 0.95 11.68
CA LYS A 22 37.27 -0.08 12.45
C LYS A 22 35.80 0.02 12.03
N LYS A 23 35.31 -0.96 11.29
CA LYS A 23 33.85 -1.12 11.02
C LYS A 23 33.12 -1.07 12.36
N PRO A 24 32.17 -0.17 12.53
CA PRO A 24 31.43 -0.09 13.78
C PRO A 24 30.67 -1.39 14.01
N SER A 25 31.06 -2.17 15.01
CA SER A 25 30.43 -3.43 15.34
C SER A 25 29.14 -3.17 16.15
N LEU A 26 28.06 -3.86 15.81
CA LEU A 26 26.77 -3.87 16.56
C LEU A 26 26.90 -4.41 18.01
N LYS A 27 28.11 -4.77 18.46
CA LYS A 27 28.37 -5.27 19.83
C LYS A 27 28.16 -4.25 20.95
N ARG A 28 27.96 -2.96 20.65
CA ARG A 28 27.57 -1.95 21.64
C ARG A 28 26.05 -1.90 21.78
N ARG A 29 25.55 -1.87 23.02
CA ARG A 29 24.11 -1.65 23.30
C ARG A 29 23.63 -0.40 22.57
N PRO A 30 22.44 -0.45 21.91
CA PRO A 30 21.92 0.70 21.20
C PRO A 30 21.77 1.90 22.16
N PRO A 31 22.19 3.11 21.77
CA PRO A 31 22.01 4.29 22.60
C PRO A 31 20.50 4.56 22.79
N ARG A 32 20.12 5.09 23.96
CA ARG A 32 18.73 5.36 24.33
C ARG A 32 17.98 6.18 23.27
N TRP A 33 18.65 7.17 22.67
CA TRP A 33 18.06 7.99 21.62
C TRP A 33 17.71 7.17 20.36
N PHE A 34 18.54 6.17 20.00
CA PHE A 34 18.31 5.29 18.86
C PHE A 34 17.04 4.47 19.08
N VAL A 35 16.91 3.85 20.27
CA VAL A 35 15.72 3.06 20.61
C VAL A 35 14.46 3.95 20.57
N ALA A 36 14.51 5.13 21.17
CA ALA A 36 13.36 6.04 21.17
C ALA A 36 12.96 6.51 19.76
N ALA A 37 13.94 6.85 18.90
CA ALA A 37 13.68 7.29 17.54
C ALA A 37 13.12 6.15 16.66
N VAL A 38 13.70 4.94 16.74
CA VAL A 38 13.21 3.76 15.99
C VAL A 38 11.82 3.37 16.47
N THR A 39 11.57 3.41 17.79
CA THR A 39 10.24 3.14 18.36
C THR A 39 9.22 4.17 17.90
N ALA A 40 9.56 5.47 17.91
CA ALA A 40 8.65 6.52 17.45
C ALA A 40 8.23 6.34 15.97
N ILE A 41 9.18 6.10 15.08
CA ILE A 41 8.91 5.93 13.65
C ILE A 41 8.26 4.57 13.37
N GLY A 42 8.74 3.51 14.03
CA GLY A 42 8.26 2.14 13.87
C GLY A 42 6.83 1.96 14.40
N SER A 43 6.48 2.58 15.54
CA SER A 43 5.13 2.47 16.10
C SER A 43 4.07 3.10 15.19
N ILE A 44 4.36 4.21 14.51
CA ILE A 44 3.41 4.80 13.58
C ILE A 44 3.29 3.98 12.29
N GLN A 45 4.37 3.35 11.83
CA GLN A 45 4.32 2.42 10.70
C GLN A 45 3.47 1.20 11.02
N LEU A 46 3.66 0.62 12.22
CA LEU A 46 2.83 -0.47 12.72
C LEU A 46 1.36 -0.05 12.77
N LEU A 47 1.08 1.13 13.34
CA LEU A 47 -0.26 1.67 13.54
C LEU A 47 -0.99 1.90 12.20
N THR A 48 -0.34 2.49 11.21
CA THR A 48 -0.95 2.73 9.88
C THR A 48 -1.25 1.42 9.14
N MET A 49 -0.39 0.40 9.27
CA MET A 49 -0.64 -0.92 8.69
C MET A 49 -1.75 -1.68 9.42
N MET A 50 -1.76 -1.59 10.74
CA MET A 50 -2.78 -2.17 11.59
C MET A 50 -4.16 -1.57 11.29
N ASP A 51 -4.28 -0.25 11.19
CA ASP A 51 -5.54 0.45 10.90
C ASP A 51 -6.18 -0.02 9.58
N GLY A 52 -5.37 -0.20 8.53
CA GLY A 52 -5.86 -0.67 7.24
C GLY A 52 -6.47 -2.08 7.31
N THR A 53 -5.85 -3.00 8.05
CA THR A 53 -6.32 -4.38 8.18
C THR A 53 -7.50 -4.51 9.16
N ILE A 54 -7.48 -3.78 10.26
CA ILE A 54 -8.59 -3.71 11.22
C ILE A 54 -9.88 -3.24 10.51
N ALA A 55 -9.78 -2.17 9.71
CA ALA A 55 -10.95 -1.62 9.02
C ALA A 55 -11.62 -2.64 8.11
N ILE A 56 -10.85 -3.48 7.39
CA ILE A 56 -11.41 -4.53 6.52
C ILE A 56 -12.21 -5.56 7.33
N ILE A 57 -11.70 -6.00 8.47
CA ILE A 57 -12.38 -6.98 9.33
C ILE A 57 -13.63 -6.38 9.98
N ALA A 58 -13.62 -5.08 10.30
CA ALA A 58 -14.74 -4.40 10.92
C ALA A 58 -15.90 -4.07 9.97
N LEU A 59 -15.68 -4.12 8.63
CA LEU A 59 -16.65 -3.67 7.63
C LEU A 59 -18.06 -4.23 7.77
N PRO A 60 -18.29 -5.56 7.93
CA PRO A 60 -19.64 -6.09 8.03
C PRO A 60 -20.38 -5.56 9.27
N LYS A 61 -19.68 -5.46 10.41
CA LYS A 61 -20.26 -4.98 11.66
C LYS A 61 -20.55 -3.47 11.62
N ILE A 62 -19.71 -2.69 10.92
CA ILE A 62 -19.95 -1.27 10.64
C ILE A 62 -21.19 -1.11 9.75
N GLN A 63 -21.31 -1.92 8.70
CA GLN A 63 -22.46 -1.92 7.79
C GLN A 63 -23.75 -2.18 8.55
N ASP A 64 -23.76 -3.21 9.39
CA ASP A 64 -24.93 -3.59 10.20
C ASP A 64 -25.32 -2.51 11.22
N ASP A 65 -24.36 -1.92 11.92
CA ASP A 65 -24.59 -0.95 13.01
C ASP A 65 -25.03 0.43 12.49
N LEU A 66 -24.46 0.85 11.36
CA LEU A 66 -24.77 2.16 10.73
C LEU A 66 -25.80 2.06 9.60
N GLY A 67 -26.35 0.88 9.30
CA GLY A 67 -27.37 0.67 8.27
C GLY A 67 -26.89 1.04 6.86
N LEU A 68 -25.59 0.77 6.54
CA LEU A 68 -25.01 1.16 5.27
C LEU A 68 -25.44 0.22 4.14
N ASN A 69 -25.70 0.78 2.95
CA ASN A 69 -25.74 -0.03 1.73
C ASN A 69 -24.31 -0.49 1.33
N ASP A 70 -24.20 -1.33 0.32
CA ASP A 70 -22.90 -1.86 -0.13
C ASP A 70 -21.94 -0.77 -0.56
N SER A 71 -22.41 0.24 -1.29
CA SER A 71 -21.60 1.40 -1.68
C SER A 71 -21.05 2.13 -0.46
N GLY A 72 -21.89 2.46 0.53
CA GLY A 72 -21.47 3.12 1.77
C GLY A 72 -20.43 2.32 2.55
N ARG A 73 -20.59 0.99 2.63
CA ARG A 73 -19.64 0.09 3.26
C ARG A 73 -18.24 0.19 2.63
N TYR A 74 -18.14 0.15 1.30
CA TYR A 74 -16.86 0.23 0.61
C TYR A 74 -16.21 1.60 0.77
N TRP A 75 -17.02 2.66 0.88
CA TRP A 75 -16.47 4.01 1.10
C TRP A 75 -15.73 4.16 2.42
N VAL A 76 -16.06 3.38 3.45
CA VAL A 76 -15.31 3.39 4.73
C VAL A 76 -13.82 3.08 4.54
N ILE A 77 -13.45 2.16 3.64
CA ILE A 77 -12.03 1.84 3.35
C ILE A 77 -11.48 2.65 2.17
N THR A 78 -12.30 2.88 1.16
CA THR A 78 -11.89 3.53 -0.09
C THR A 78 -11.52 5.00 0.12
N ALA A 79 -12.27 5.75 0.94
CA ALA A 79 -11.99 7.15 1.26
C ALA A 79 -10.59 7.35 1.86
N TYR A 80 -10.21 6.48 2.79
CA TYR A 80 -8.85 6.48 3.36
C TYR A 80 -7.78 6.26 2.29
N ILE A 81 -7.95 5.23 1.46
CA ILE A 81 -6.92 4.82 0.49
C ILE A 81 -6.81 5.85 -0.65
N LEU A 82 -7.92 6.42 -1.12
CA LEU A 82 -7.91 7.46 -2.14
C LEU A 82 -7.20 8.73 -1.67
N ALA A 83 -7.49 9.18 -0.44
CA ALA A 83 -6.79 10.32 0.13
C ALA A 83 -5.31 10.02 0.38
N PHE A 84 -5.01 8.84 0.92
CA PHE A 84 -3.63 8.38 1.15
C PHE A 84 -2.84 8.31 -0.15
N GLY A 85 -3.32 7.57 -1.15
CA GLY A 85 -2.62 7.36 -2.41
C GLY A 85 -2.54 8.66 -3.23
N GLY A 86 -3.65 9.40 -3.36
CA GLY A 86 -3.70 10.61 -4.16
C GLY A 86 -2.83 11.76 -3.63
N LEU A 87 -2.73 11.89 -2.31
CA LEU A 87 -1.96 12.98 -1.66
C LEU A 87 -0.54 12.57 -1.23
N MET A 88 -0.15 11.31 -1.42
CA MET A 88 1.10 10.77 -0.90
C MET A 88 2.35 11.51 -1.43
N LEU A 89 2.39 11.84 -2.72
CA LEU A 89 3.51 12.58 -3.32
C LEU A 89 3.58 14.03 -2.79
N LEU A 90 2.42 14.66 -2.61
CA LEU A 90 2.33 15.97 -1.98
C LEU A 90 2.81 15.92 -0.53
N GLY A 91 2.40 14.91 0.22
CA GLY A 91 2.80 14.71 1.62
C GLY A 91 4.32 14.59 1.80
N GLY A 92 5.01 13.91 0.87
CA GLY A 92 6.48 13.86 0.85
C GLY A 92 7.10 15.25 0.69
N ARG A 93 6.61 16.05 -0.27
CA ARG A 93 7.09 17.43 -0.50
C ARG A 93 6.76 18.38 0.67
N VAL A 94 5.62 18.17 1.34
CA VAL A 94 5.28 18.89 2.59
C VAL A 94 6.34 18.63 3.65
N GLY A 95 6.77 17.37 3.82
CA GLY A 95 7.85 17.00 4.74
C GLY A 95 9.18 17.72 4.43
N ASP A 96 9.57 17.78 3.19
CA ASP A 96 10.83 18.43 2.77
C ASP A 96 10.76 19.97 2.91
N THR A 97 9.60 20.58 2.65
CA THR A 97 9.41 22.05 2.69
C THR A 97 9.24 22.59 4.10
N PHE A 98 8.40 21.98 4.93
CA PHE A 98 8.07 22.47 6.26
C PHE A 98 8.95 21.87 7.37
N GLY A 99 9.72 20.82 7.05
CA GLY A 99 10.55 20.06 7.97
C GLY A 99 9.93 18.70 8.28
N ARG A 100 10.74 17.66 8.21
CA ARG A 100 10.27 16.26 8.28
C ARG A 100 9.72 15.90 9.66
N LYS A 101 10.38 16.34 10.75
CA LYS A 101 9.87 16.12 12.12
C LYS A 101 8.52 16.80 12.33
N ARG A 102 8.40 18.09 11.98
CA ARG A 102 7.16 18.85 12.17
C ARG A 102 6.01 18.25 11.37
N SER A 103 6.24 17.94 10.11
CA SER A 103 5.24 17.33 9.22
C SER A 103 4.82 15.95 9.72
N PHE A 104 5.78 15.13 10.18
CA PHE A 104 5.50 13.83 10.79
C PHE A 104 4.62 13.98 12.04
N MET A 105 4.99 14.86 12.98
CA MET A 105 4.22 15.08 14.21
C MET A 105 2.81 15.60 13.92
N LEU A 106 2.66 16.55 12.98
CA LEU A 106 1.34 17.03 12.55
C LEU A 106 0.51 15.91 11.96
N GLY A 107 1.10 15.09 11.09
CA GLY A 107 0.45 13.90 10.52
C GLY A 107 0.00 12.93 11.61
N VAL A 108 0.86 12.62 12.59
CA VAL A 108 0.52 11.71 13.70
C VAL A 108 -0.62 12.29 14.55
N ALA A 109 -0.59 13.58 14.87
CA ALA A 109 -1.66 14.24 15.62
C ALA A 109 -2.99 14.21 14.87
N LEU A 110 -2.97 14.52 13.57
CA LEU A 110 -4.15 14.48 12.69
C LEU A 110 -4.70 13.05 12.56
N PHE A 111 -3.83 12.05 12.39
CA PHE A 111 -4.22 10.64 12.32
C PHE A 111 -4.87 10.18 13.62
N THR A 112 -4.29 10.55 14.75
CA THR A 112 -4.81 10.21 16.09
C THR A 112 -6.19 10.84 16.33
N LEU A 113 -6.34 12.12 15.98
CA LEU A 113 -7.63 12.82 16.07
C LEU A 113 -8.66 12.19 15.16
N ALA A 114 -8.32 11.92 13.90
CA ALA A 114 -9.22 11.30 12.95
C ALA A 114 -9.62 9.88 13.38
N SER A 115 -8.71 9.12 14.01
CA SER A 115 -9.00 7.81 14.60
C SER A 115 -10.02 7.91 15.74
N ALA A 116 -9.90 8.93 16.60
CA ALA A 116 -10.91 9.21 17.61
C ALA A 116 -12.27 9.54 16.99
N LEU A 117 -12.30 10.40 15.96
CA LEU A 117 -13.52 10.73 15.23
C LEU A 117 -14.16 9.49 14.57
N CYS A 118 -13.37 8.56 14.02
CA CYS A 118 -13.89 7.28 13.52
C CYS A 118 -14.57 6.48 14.65
N GLY A 119 -13.95 6.39 15.82
CA GLY A 119 -14.50 5.66 16.96
C GLY A 119 -15.79 6.25 17.52
N PHE A 120 -15.97 7.56 17.38
CA PHE A 120 -17.18 8.27 17.83
C PHE A 120 -18.18 8.56 16.69
N ALA A 121 -17.97 8.01 15.50
CA ALA A 121 -18.84 8.25 14.36
C ALA A 121 -20.27 7.74 14.62
N TRP A 122 -21.27 8.61 14.38
CA TRP A 122 -22.70 8.32 14.62
C TRP A 122 -23.47 7.95 13.35
N ASN A 123 -22.89 8.15 12.17
CA ASN A 123 -23.43 7.74 10.88
C ASN A 123 -22.31 7.47 9.87
N GLY A 124 -22.67 6.91 8.71
CA GLY A 124 -21.72 6.57 7.65
C GLY A 124 -20.97 7.77 7.09
N GLY A 125 -21.64 8.91 6.93
CA GLY A 125 -21.01 10.14 6.43
C GLY A 125 -19.92 10.66 7.36
N ALA A 126 -20.18 10.68 8.68
CA ALA A 126 -19.20 11.07 9.68
C ALA A 126 -17.98 10.11 9.67
N LEU A 127 -18.23 8.80 9.57
CA LEU A 127 -17.16 7.80 9.51
C LEU A 127 -16.32 7.96 8.24
N VAL A 128 -16.94 8.09 7.07
CA VAL A 128 -16.24 8.28 5.79
C VAL A 128 -15.40 9.56 5.79
N SER A 129 -15.95 10.66 6.34
CA SER A 129 -15.22 11.93 6.48
C SER A 129 -14.01 11.80 7.40
N ALA A 130 -14.16 11.11 8.53
CA ALA A 130 -13.04 10.82 9.44
C ALA A 130 -11.98 9.91 8.79
N ARG A 131 -12.40 8.92 8.00
CA ARG A 131 -11.49 8.06 7.21
C ARG A 131 -10.72 8.85 6.14
N LEU A 132 -11.38 9.82 5.50
CA LEU A 132 -10.71 10.73 4.57
C LEU A 132 -9.60 11.53 5.28
N MET A 133 -9.90 12.07 6.47
CA MET A 133 -8.90 12.78 7.30
C MET A 133 -7.73 11.87 7.70
N GLN A 134 -7.99 10.62 8.09
CA GLN A 134 -6.94 9.64 8.36
C GLN A 134 -6.07 9.40 7.11
N GLY A 135 -6.67 9.29 5.92
CA GLY A 135 -5.96 9.14 4.66
C GLY A 135 -5.04 10.31 4.34
N VAL A 136 -5.51 11.55 4.54
CA VAL A 136 -4.69 12.78 4.42
C VAL A 136 -3.50 12.74 5.38
N ALA A 137 -3.75 12.39 6.64
CA ALA A 137 -2.69 12.27 7.65
C ALA A 137 -1.65 11.20 7.26
N ALA A 138 -2.10 10.02 6.85
CA ALA A 138 -1.24 8.92 6.42
C ALA A 138 -0.41 9.29 5.18
N ALA A 139 -0.97 10.08 4.25
CA ALA A 139 -0.26 10.59 3.07
C ALA A 139 0.97 11.45 3.42
N VAL A 140 0.93 12.15 4.54
CA VAL A 140 2.08 12.91 5.06
C VAL A 140 3.01 12.00 5.87
N ILE A 141 2.45 11.11 6.70
CA ILE A 141 3.22 10.24 7.60
C ILE A 141 4.12 9.28 6.81
N ALA A 142 3.59 8.59 5.81
CA ALA A 142 4.31 7.49 5.15
C ALA A 142 5.64 7.95 4.51
N PRO A 143 5.67 8.96 3.61
CA PRO A 143 6.92 9.42 3.02
C PRO A 143 7.86 10.10 4.04
N THR A 144 7.32 10.84 5.02
CA THR A 144 8.14 11.48 6.05
C THR A 144 8.77 10.45 7.00
N SER A 145 8.10 9.34 7.29
CA SER A 145 8.66 8.22 8.07
C SER A 145 9.89 7.62 7.40
N VAL A 146 9.79 7.30 6.11
CA VAL A 146 10.91 6.76 5.33
C VAL A 146 12.08 7.75 5.29
N ALA A 147 11.77 9.04 5.04
CA ALA A 147 12.78 10.10 5.02
C ALA A 147 13.45 10.30 6.39
N LEU A 148 12.68 10.22 7.50
CA LEU A 148 13.23 10.31 8.85
C LEU A 148 14.12 9.12 9.19
N VAL A 149 13.79 7.89 8.77
CA VAL A 149 14.70 6.73 8.92
C VAL A 149 16.02 7.00 8.19
N ALA A 150 15.97 7.53 6.98
CA ALA A 150 17.17 7.82 6.20
C ALA A 150 18.05 8.95 6.77
N THR A 151 17.45 9.95 7.43
CA THR A 151 18.16 11.15 7.90
C THR A 151 18.49 11.16 9.38
N THR A 152 17.69 10.48 10.22
CA THR A 152 17.93 10.43 11.68
C THR A 152 19.12 9.51 12.01
N PHE A 153 19.31 8.44 11.22
CA PHE A 153 20.36 7.46 11.50
C PHE A 153 21.53 7.63 10.51
N PRO A 154 22.79 7.72 11.04
CA PRO A 154 23.97 7.81 10.20
C PRO A 154 24.12 6.56 9.34
N LYS A 155 24.72 6.71 8.14
CA LYS A 155 25.02 5.57 7.27
C LYS A 155 25.79 4.49 8.01
N GLY A 156 25.43 3.21 7.78
CA GLY A 156 26.07 2.07 8.41
C GLY A 156 25.11 1.16 9.19
N PRO A 157 25.62 0.34 10.13
CA PRO A 157 24.86 -0.72 10.80
C PRO A 157 23.58 -0.23 11.51
N TRP A 158 23.60 0.96 12.08
CA TRP A 158 22.45 1.54 12.80
C TRP A 158 21.31 1.92 11.87
N ARG A 159 21.61 2.52 10.70
CA ARG A 159 20.59 2.79 9.67
C ARG A 159 19.99 1.50 9.13
N ASN A 160 20.83 0.51 8.84
CA ASN A 160 20.35 -0.79 8.36
C ASN A 160 19.45 -1.48 9.38
N ALA A 161 19.79 -1.40 10.68
CA ALA A 161 18.93 -1.89 11.76
C ALA A 161 17.61 -1.13 11.85
N ALA A 162 17.62 0.20 11.71
CA ALA A 162 16.41 1.02 11.73
C ALA A 162 15.48 0.70 10.53
N VAL A 163 16.04 0.53 9.33
CA VAL A 163 15.30 0.11 8.13
C VAL A 163 14.71 -1.30 8.33
N ALA A 164 15.47 -2.22 8.90
CA ALA A 164 15.00 -3.58 9.18
C ALA A 164 13.83 -3.59 10.17
N VAL A 165 13.92 -2.80 11.26
CA VAL A 165 12.83 -2.65 12.24
C VAL A 165 11.61 -2.01 11.58
N PHE A 166 11.78 -0.92 10.82
CA PHE A 166 10.68 -0.25 10.11
C PHE A 166 9.95 -1.20 9.15
N SER A 167 10.71 -2.00 8.40
CA SER A 167 10.14 -3.02 7.49
C SER A 167 9.44 -4.14 8.25
N ALA A 168 9.99 -4.58 9.39
CA ALA A 168 9.37 -5.59 10.25
C ALA A 168 8.05 -5.07 10.84
N MET A 169 7.98 -3.79 11.24
CA MET A 169 6.76 -3.17 11.76
C MET A 169 5.63 -3.16 10.73
N THR A 170 5.93 -3.11 9.43
CA THR A 170 4.92 -3.24 8.37
C THR A 170 4.24 -4.62 8.42
N GLY A 171 5.02 -5.69 8.48
CA GLY A 171 4.49 -7.06 8.54
C GLY A 171 3.79 -7.36 9.87
N ILE A 172 4.43 -6.98 10.98
CA ILE A 172 3.87 -7.16 12.33
C ILE A 172 2.56 -6.37 12.46
N GLY A 173 2.52 -5.11 11.97
CA GLY A 173 1.32 -4.29 11.99
C GLY A 173 0.15 -4.91 11.25
N SER A 174 0.40 -5.50 10.08
CA SER A 174 -0.65 -6.18 9.31
C SER A 174 -1.20 -7.41 10.03
N VAL A 175 -0.35 -8.23 10.64
CA VAL A 175 -0.78 -9.42 11.39
C VAL A 175 -1.49 -9.03 12.70
N LEU A 176 -0.92 -8.09 13.45
CA LEU A 176 -1.55 -7.56 14.66
C LEU A 176 -2.90 -6.92 14.35
N GLY A 177 -2.99 -6.19 13.23
CA GLY A 177 -4.24 -5.59 12.77
C GLY A 177 -5.31 -6.63 12.48
N LEU A 178 -4.97 -7.77 11.89
CA LEU A 178 -5.90 -8.88 11.73
C LEU A 178 -6.37 -9.40 13.09
N VAL A 179 -5.47 -9.77 13.99
CA VAL A 179 -5.80 -10.40 15.28
C VAL A 179 -6.55 -9.45 16.20
N LEU A 180 -5.99 -8.24 16.42
CA LEU A 180 -6.64 -7.21 17.24
C LEU A 180 -7.93 -6.71 16.60
N GLY A 181 -7.95 -6.62 15.26
CA GLY A 181 -9.14 -6.24 14.51
C GLY A 181 -10.31 -7.18 14.79
N GLY A 182 -10.07 -8.49 14.78
CA GLY A 182 -11.07 -9.48 15.16
C GLY A 182 -11.53 -9.32 16.61
N ALA A 183 -10.59 -9.30 17.55
CA ALA A 183 -10.89 -9.24 18.97
C ALA A 183 -11.63 -7.93 19.37
N LEU A 184 -11.15 -6.78 18.89
CA LEU A 184 -11.77 -5.50 19.20
C LEU A 184 -13.12 -5.32 18.51
N THR A 185 -13.26 -5.80 17.26
CA THR A 185 -14.52 -5.74 16.52
C THR A 185 -15.58 -6.64 17.14
N GLU A 186 -15.20 -7.78 17.75
CA GLU A 186 -16.12 -8.66 18.49
C GLU A 186 -16.82 -7.87 19.62
N MET A 187 -16.08 -7.07 20.35
CA MET A 187 -16.60 -6.20 21.42
C MET A 187 -17.37 -5.00 20.85
N SER A 188 -16.69 -4.20 20.03
CA SER A 188 -17.26 -3.05 19.30
C SER A 188 -16.32 -2.65 18.17
N TRP A 189 -16.86 -2.44 16.97
CA TRP A 189 -16.08 -1.91 15.85
C TRP A 189 -15.45 -0.54 16.13
N ARG A 190 -16.04 0.23 17.05
CA ARG A 190 -15.52 1.54 17.48
C ARG A 190 -14.15 1.41 18.16
N LEU A 191 -13.96 0.34 18.94
CA LEU A 191 -12.67 0.05 19.60
C LEU A 191 -11.56 -0.22 18.59
N ALA A 192 -11.91 -0.74 17.41
CA ALA A 192 -10.96 -0.97 16.33
C ALA A 192 -10.27 0.33 15.85
N PHE A 193 -10.95 1.47 15.93
CA PHE A 193 -10.36 2.77 15.64
C PHE A 193 -9.77 3.45 16.89
N LEU A 194 -10.43 3.32 18.05
CA LEU A 194 -9.99 3.95 19.28
C LEU A 194 -8.66 3.39 19.79
N VAL A 195 -8.29 2.16 19.48
CA VAL A 195 -6.97 1.58 19.84
C VAL A 195 -5.81 2.37 19.21
N ASN A 196 -6.03 3.05 18.09
CA ASN A 196 -5.04 3.91 17.46
C ASN A 196 -4.74 5.18 18.31
N VAL A 197 -5.65 5.61 19.16
CA VAL A 197 -5.51 6.86 19.93
C VAL A 197 -4.37 6.78 20.95
N PRO A 198 -4.34 5.82 21.90
CA PRO A 198 -3.23 5.72 22.85
C PRO A 198 -1.89 5.46 22.17
N LEU A 199 -1.87 4.65 21.09
CA LEU A 199 -0.65 4.38 20.33
C LEU A 199 -0.16 5.62 19.57
N GLY A 200 -1.07 6.40 19.01
CA GLY A 200 -0.74 7.65 18.31
C GLY A 200 -0.21 8.72 19.26
N VAL A 201 -0.81 8.86 20.45
CA VAL A 201 -0.31 9.76 21.51
C VAL A 201 1.09 9.35 21.94
N LEU A 202 1.32 8.06 22.18
CA LEU A 202 2.65 7.54 22.52
C LEU A 202 3.67 7.85 21.42
N ALA A 203 3.34 7.58 20.17
CA ALA A 203 4.20 7.85 19.02
C ALA A 203 4.51 9.36 18.90
N PHE A 204 3.52 10.23 19.11
CA PHE A 204 3.68 11.68 19.11
C PHE A 204 4.65 12.16 20.21
N CYS A 205 4.49 11.69 21.44
CA CYS A 205 5.38 12.04 22.55
C CYS A 205 6.82 11.55 22.30
N LEU A 206 6.99 10.31 21.85
CA LEU A 206 8.30 9.75 21.53
C LEU A 206 8.98 10.50 20.36
N ALA A 207 8.22 10.85 19.32
CA ALA A 207 8.74 11.63 18.20
C ALA A 207 9.19 13.03 18.64
N GLY A 208 8.41 13.70 19.50
CA GLY A 208 8.76 14.99 20.07
C GLY A 208 10.08 14.96 20.82
N ALA A 209 10.31 13.92 21.63
CA ALA A 209 11.49 13.76 22.46
C ALA A 209 12.73 13.26 21.70
N ALA A 210 12.56 12.33 20.74
CA ALA A 210 13.68 11.59 20.13
C ALA A 210 14.10 12.11 18.77
N LEU A 211 13.19 12.70 17.97
CA LEU A 211 13.50 13.15 16.62
C LEU A 211 14.06 14.57 16.63
N ARG A 212 14.98 14.82 15.71
CA ARG A 212 15.53 16.16 15.44
C ARG A 212 14.97 16.69 14.13
N GLU A 213 14.82 18.02 14.01
CA GLU A 213 14.39 18.63 12.76
C GLU A 213 15.48 18.52 11.69
N THR A 214 15.06 18.31 10.45
CA THR A 214 15.95 18.24 9.31
C THR A 214 16.03 19.60 8.59
N GLN A 215 17.08 19.80 7.79
CA GLN A 215 17.17 20.98 6.93
C GLN A 215 15.97 21.01 5.98
N LYS A 216 15.42 22.23 5.81
CA LYS A 216 14.26 22.47 4.95
C LYS A 216 14.73 22.77 3.54
N GLU A 217 14.09 22.12 2.57
CA GLU A 217 14.28 22.42 1.16
C GLU A 217 13.08 23.25 0.66
N ARG A 218 13.34 24.48 0.18
CA ARG A 218 12.26 25.30 -0.39
C ARG A 218 11.87 24.78 -1.76
N MET A 219 10.84 23.95 -1.80
CA MET A 219 10.25 23.43 -3.04
C MET A 219 8.86 24.03 -3.25
N LYS A 220 8.52 24.36 -4.50
CA LYS A 220 7.15 24.73 -4.86
C LYS A 220 6.28 23.48 -4.81
N LEU A 221 5.23 23.53 -3.99
CA LEU A 221 4.26 22.45 -3.86
C LEU A 221 3.25 22.53 -5.00
N ASP A 222 3.07 21.44 -5.73
CA ASP A 222 1.99 21.30 -6.70
C ASP A 222 0.74 20.73 -6.01
N VAL A 223 0.08 21.58 -5.24
CA VAL A 223 -1.15 21.23 -4.53
C VAL A 223 -2.29 20.96 -5.52
N THR A 224 -2.35 21.75 -6.59
CA THR A 224 -3.39 21.67 -7.61
C THR A 224 -3.35 20.31 -8.32
N GLY A 225 -2.16 19.87 -8.76
CA GLY A 225 -1.99 18.54 -9.39
C GLY A 225 -2.40 17.42 -8.45
N ALA A 226 -2.00 17.46 -7.16
CA ALA A 226 -2.37 16.42 -6.18
C ALA A 226 -3.88 16.34 -5.95
N VAL A 227 -4.54 17.50 -5.79
CA VAL A 227 -6.00 17.56 -5.59
C VAL A 227 -6.73 17.06 -6.82
N LEU A 228 -6.32 17.46 -8.02
CA LEU A 228 -6.93 16.99 -9.27
C LEU A 228 -6.75 15.48 -9.47
N ALA A 229 -5.55 14.93 -9.23
CA ALA A 229 -5.31 13.49 -9.30
C ALA A 229 -6.21 12.71 -8.33
N THR A 230 -6.34 13.21 -7.09
CA THR A 230 -7.22 12.61 -6.09
C THR A 230 -8.69 12.69 -6.51
N LEU A 231 -9.11 13.84 -7.07
CA LEU A 231 -10.47 14.05 -7.54
C LEU A 231 -10.82 13.14 -8.73
N VAL A 232 -9.91 12.92 -9.68
CA VAL A 232 -10.08 11.95 -10.79
C VAL A 232 -10.42 10.57 -10.22
N CYS A 233 -9.58 10.05 -9.32
CA CYS A 233 -9.79 8.71 -8.75
C CYS A 233 -11.08 8.65 -7.92
N THR A 234 -11.34 9.68 -7.09
CA THR A 234 -12.52 9.72 -6.22
C THR A 234 -13.81 9.78 -7.02
N ALA A 235 -13.89 10.66 -8.02
CA ALA A 235 -15.09 10.79 -8.86
C ALA A 235 -15.34 9.52 -9.69
N THR A 236 -14.28 8.90 -10.23
CA THR A 236 -14.39 7.64 -10.97
C THR A 236 -14.92 6.51 -10.09
N VAL A 237 -14.32 6.32 -8.91
CA VAL A 237 -14.77 5.28 -7.95
C VAL A 237 -16.19 5.55 -7.47
N PHE A 238 -16.55 6.80 -7.21
CA PHE A 238 -17.89 7.16 -6.78
C PHE A 238 -18.93 6.88 -7.85
N GLY A 239 -18.69 7.29 -9.08
CA GLY A 239 -19.59 7.01 -10.20
C GLY A 239 -19.78 5.51 -10.45
N LEU A 240 -18.67 4.74 -10.43
CA LEU A 240 -18.72 3.28 -10.56
C LEU A 240 -19.51 2.61 -9.42
N SER A 241 -19.34 3.06 -8.19
CA SER A 241 -20.02 2.45 -7.03
C SER A 241 -21.54 2.72 -7.01
N ARG A 242 -21.99 3.84 -7.59
CA ARG A 242 -23.41 4.21 -7.64
C ARG A 242 -24.13 3.71 -8.89
N GLY A 243 -23.41 3.45 -9.98
CA GLY A 243 -24.00 3.03 -11.25
C GLY A 243 -24.95 1.83 -11.17
N PRO A 244 -24.60 0.72 -10.50
CA PRO A 244 -25.49 -0.44 -10.37
C PRO A 244 -26.71 -0.21 -9.50
N GLU A 245 -26.64 0.69 -8.49
CA GLU A 245 -27.73 0.98 -7.54
C GLU A 245 -28.71 2.00 -8.12
N ASP A 246 -28.20 3.11 -8.66
CA ASP A 246 -29.02 4.25 -9.12
C ASP A 246 -29.37 4.18 -10.62
N GLY A 247 -28.65 3.34 -11.39
CA GLY A 247 -28.69 3.31 -12.86
C GLY A 247 -27.62 4.18 -13.51
N TRP A 248 -27.01 3.67 -14.58
CA TRP A 248 -25.86 4.31 -15.25
C TRP A 248 -26.12 5.70 -15.84
N LEU A 249 -27.38 5.98 -16.20
CA LEU A 249 -27.80 7.27 -16.77
C LEU A 249 -28.37 8.21 -15.71
N ALA A 250 -28.38 7.82 -14.42
CA ALA A 250 -28.81 8.68 -13.34
C ALA A 250 -27.87 9.90 -13.16
N PRO A 251 -28.39 11.02 -12.63
CA PRO A 251 -27.61 12.25 -12.48
C PRO A 251 -26.30 12.09 -11.68
N ILE A 252 -26.30 11.21 -10.68
CA ILE A 252 -25.13 11.00 -9.80
C ILE A 252 -23.97 10.29 -10.54
N PRO A 253 -24.14 9.10 -11.16
CA PRO A 253 -23.09 8.46 -11.95
C PRO A 253 -22.59 9.32 -13.12
N VAL A 254 -23.52 9.92 -13.88
CA VAL A 254 -23.17 10.80 -15.01
C VAL A 254 -22.39 12.03 -14.54
N GLY A 255 -22.89 12.72 -13.50
CA GLY A 255 -22.21 13.89 -12.92
C GLY A 255 -20.82 13.55 -12.40
N SER A 256 -20.66 12.40 -11.75
CA SER A 256 -19.37 11.91 -11.29
C SER A 256 -18.41 11.62 -12.46
N GLY A 257 -18.90 11.02 -13.55
CA GLY A 257 -18.12 10.80 -14.77
C GLY A 257 -17.65 12.11 -15.41
N VAL A 258 -18.53 13.11 -15.49
CA VAL A 258 -18.18 14.45 -16.01
C VAL A 258 -17.14 15.14 -15.12
N ILE A 259 -17.30 15.09 -13.79
CA ILE A 259 -16.33 15.65 -12.84
C ILE A 259 -14.98 14.94 -12.98
N GLY A 260 -14.98 13.60 -13.03
CA GLY A 260 -13.76 12.82 -13.19
C GLY A 260 -13.00 13.13 -14.49
N LEU A 261 -13.73 13.22 -15.62
CA LEU A 261 -13.15 13.56 -16.91
C LEU A 261 -12.62 15.01 -16.94
N SER A 262 -13.39 15.95 -16.42
CA SER A 262 -12.98 17.36 -16.34
C SER A 262 -11.73 17.52 -15.45
N ALA A 263 -11.69 16.83 -14.31
CA ALA A 263 -10.55 16.82 -13.43
C ALA A 263 -9.31 16.16 -14.09
N LEU A 264 -9.49 15.11 -14.89
CA LEU A 264 -8.40 14.48 -15.64
C LEU A 264 -7.80 15.41 -16.69
N ILE A 265 -8.65 16.11 -17.45
CA ILE A 265 -8.22 17.10 -18.43
C ILE A 265 -7.45 18.23 -17.72
N ALA A 266 -8.04 18.78 -16.64
CA ALA A 266 -7.38 19.82 -15.85
C ALA A 266 -6.06 19.34 -15.25
N PHE A 267 -5.99 18.11 -14.74
CA PHE A 267 -4.74 17.51 -14.23
C PHE A 267 -3.66 17.46 -15.31
N ILE A 268 -3.98 16.97 -16.51
CA ILE A 268 -3.01 16.89 -17.61
C ILE A 268 -2.51 18.30 -18.02
N LEU A 269 -3.39 19.30 -18.05
CA LEU A 269 -3.04 20.66 -18.38
C LEU A 269 -2.13 21.30 -17.31
N VAL A 270 -2.47 21.14 -16.04
CA VAL A 270 -1.70 21.65 -14.91
C VAL A 270 -0.32 21.00 -14.86
N GLU A 271 -0.23 19.67 -14.95
CA GLU A 271 1.03 18.93 -14.90
C GLU A 271 1.97 19.25 -16.06
N ARG A 272 1.43 19.60 -17.25
CA ARG A 272 2.25 20.05 -18.40
C ARG A 272 2.87 21.40 -18.20
N THR A 273 2.27 22.26 -17.39
CA THR A 273 2.69 23.64 -17.14
C THR A 273 3.37 23.83 -15.79
N ALA A 274 3.27 22.84 -14.89
CA ALA A 274 3.84 22.90 -13.55
C ALA A 274 5.36 22.99 -13.58
N ALA A 275 5.94 23.90 -12.81
CA ALA A 275 7.39 24.04 -12.67
C ALA A 275 8.04 22.81 -12.03
N ASN A 276 7.31 22.14 -11.10
CA ASN A 276 7.70 20.92 -10.45
C ASN A 276 6.53 19.93 -10.46
N PRO A 277 6.29 19.22 -11.58
CA PRO A 277 5.14 18.31 -11.69
C PRO A 277 5.25 17.19 -10.67
N ILE A 278 4.08 16.77 -10.11
CA ILE A 278 4.00 15.61 -9.18
C ILE A 278 4.33 14.34 -9.92
N VAL A 279 3.85 14.23 -11.16
CA VAL A 279 4.04 13.06 -12.02
C VAL A 279 4.84 13.46 -13.26
N PRO A 280 6.18 13.29 -13.26
CA PRO A 280 7.00 13.63 -14.42
C PRO A 280 6.67 12.72 -15.61
N PHE A 281 6.02 13.25 -16.66
CA PHE A 281 5.61 12.46 -17.83
C PHE A 281 6.75 11.75 -18.57
N ASN A 282 7.98 12.21 -18.42
CA ASN A 282 9.17 11.56 -18.99
C ASN A 282 9.41 10.15 -18.43
N LEU A 283 8.92 9.85 -17.22
CA LEU A 283 8.98 8.50 -16.63
C LEU A 283 8.06 7.51 -17.36
N PHE A 284 7.02 7.98 -18.04
CA PHE A 284 6.05 7.15 -18.76
C PHE A 284 6.39 6.94 -20.24
N ARG A 285 7.47 7.55 -20.76
CA ARG A 285 7.90 7.36 -22.16
C ARG A 285 8.52 5.99 -22.42
N ASP A 286 9.12 5.38 -21.42
CA ASP A 286 9.72 4.05 -21.51
C ASP A 286 8.63 2.97 -21.36
N ARG A 287 8.49 2.11 -22.40
CA ARG A 287 7.45 1.07 -22.45
C ARG A 287 7.58 0.04 -21.35
N ASN A 288 8.81 -0.34 -20.98
CA ASN A 288 9.05 -1.29 -19.88
C ASN A 288 8.62 -0.70 -18.54
N ARG A 289 8.93 0.57 -18.32
CA ARG A 289 8.56 1.28 -17.07
C ARG A 289 7.06 1.52 -16.99
N LEU A 290 6.41 1.86 -18.11
CA LEU A 290 4.97 1.98 -18.18
C LEU A 290 4.30 0.64 -17.83
N ALA A 291 4.82 -0.47 -18.37
CA ALA A 291 4.33 -1.81 -18.04
C ALA A 291 4.52 -2.14 -16.55
N LEU A 292 5.66 -1.78 -15.95
CA LEU A 292 5.89 -1.96 -14.52
C LEU A 292 4.91 -1.14 -13.66
N PHE A 293 4.65 0.11 -14.01
CA PHE A 293 3.68 0.95 -13.31
C PHE A 293 2.25 0.40 -13.44
N ALA A 294 1.85 -0.04 -14.62
CA ALA A 294 0.56 -0.68 -14.85
C ALA A 294 0.42 -2.00 -14.06
N ALA A 295 1.48 -2.82 -14.05
CA ALA A 295 1.49 -4.06 -13.26
C ALA A 295 1.42 -3.80 -11.75
N LEU A 296 2.06 -2.74 -11.25
CA LEU A 296 1.96 -2.35 -9.84
C LEU A 296 0.58 -1.82 -9.48
N PHE A 297 -0.02 -1.00 -10.34
CA PHE A 297 -1.37 -0.47 -10.17
C PHE A 297 -2.40 -1.62 -10.12
N LEU A 298 -2.43 -2.47 -11.14
CA LEU A 298 -3.36 -3.60 -11.22
C LEU A 298 -3.09 -4.63 -10.13
N GLY A 299 -1.81 -4.96 -9.89
CA GLY A 299 -1.40 -5.93 -8.86
C GLY A 299 -1.78 -5.48 -7.44
N GLY A 300 -1.59 -4.19 -7.13
CA GLY A 300 -2.08 -3.59 -5.89
C GLY A 300 -3.60 -3.68 -5.76
N GLY A 301 -4.30 -3.43 -6.88
CA GLY A 301 -5.75 -3.58 -6.99
C GLY A 301 -6.23 -4.99 -6.73
N VAL A 302 -5.61 -5.97 -7.37
CA VAL A 302 -5.94 -7.39 -7.21
C VAL A 302 -5.75 -7.85 -5.76
N MET A 303 -4.59 -7.53 -5.17
CA MET A 303 -4.29 -7.91 -3.78
C MET A 303 -5.32 -7.31 -2.79
N PHE A 304 -5.59 -6.02 -2.91
CA PHE A 304 -6.52 -5.32 -2.02
C PHE A 304 -7.96 -5.85 -2.18
N THR A 305 -8.43 -5.98 -3.42
CA THR A 305 -9.78 -6.47 -3.72
C THR A 305 -9.97 -7.90 -3.21
N LEU A 306 -8.98 -8.78 -3.42
CA LEU A 306 -9.04 -10.16 -2.90
C LEU A 306 -9.19 -10.19 -1.38
N MET A 307 -8.41 -9.37 -0.65
CA MET A 307 -8.54 -9.28 0.81
C MET A 307 -9.94 -8.85 1.26
N VAL A 308 -10.50 -7.84 0.59
CA VAL A 308 -11.85 -7.36 0.90
C VAL A 308 -12.90 -8.42 0.60
N LEU A 309 -12.85 -9.04 -0.58
CA LEU A 309 -13.83 -10.07 -0.98
C LEU A 309 -13.79 -11.29 -0.06
N VAL A 310 -12.60 -11.78 0.28
CA VAL A 310 -12.47 -12.93 1.20
C VAL A 310 -12.97 -12.56 2.60
N ALA A 311 -12.66 -11.35 3.10
CA ALA A 311 -13.16 -10.90 4.41
C ALA A 311 -14.70 -10.86 4.46
N LEU A 312 -15.32 -10.36 3.37
CA LEU A 312 -16.78 -10.33 3.23
C LEU A 312 -17.36 -11.73 3.08
N TYR A 313 -16.77 -12.57 2.25
CA TYR A 313 -17.23 -13.94 2.03
C TYR A 313 -17.26 -14.72 3.32
N VAL A 314 -16.15 -14.71 4.08
CA VAL A 314 -16.02 -15.45 5.34
C VAL A 314 -17.02 -14.96 6.41
N GLN A 315 -17.25 -13.64 6.49
CA GLN A 315 -18.14 -13.08 7.50
C GLN A 315 -19.60 -13.06 7.06
N SER A 316 -19.91 -12.65 5.82
CA SER A 316 -21.26 -12.44 5.34
C SER A 316 -21.91 -13.73 4.80
N VAL A 317 -21.13 -14.58 4.09
CA VAL A 317 -21.65 -15.81 3.47
C VAL A 317 -21.49 -17.01 4.40
N MET A 318 -20.27 -17.20 4.98
CA MET A 318 -19.99 -18.31 5.88
C MET A 318 -20.43 -18.05 7.32
N GLY A 319 -20.84 -16.83 7.68
CA GLY A 319 -21.33 -16.46 9.01
C GLY A 319 -20.28 -16.47 10.12
N TYR A 320 -18.99 -16.31 9.79
CA TYR A 320 -17.93 -16.29 10.80
C TYR A 320 -17.96 -14.99 11.59
N SER A 321 -17.71 -15.08 12.90
CA SER A 321 -17.47 -13.91 13.72
C SER A 321 -16.19 -13.17 13.28
N ALA A 322 -16.04 -11.89 13.65
CA ALA A 322 -14.86 -11.10 13.30
C ALA A 322 -13.57 -11.76 13.79
N MET A 323 -13.56 -12.33 15.00
CA MET A 323 -12.40 -13.05 15.54
C MET A 323 -12.07 -14.29 14.73
N ARG A 324 -13.08 -15.12 14.40
CA ARG A 324 -12.89 -16.33 13.60
C ARG A 324 -12.42 -15.99 12.18
N ALA A 325 -12.96 -14.94 11.58
CA ALA A 325 -12.51 -14.44 10.29
C ALA A 325 -11.04 -14.00 10.33
N SER A 326 -10.62 -13.29 11.38
CA SER A 326 -9.22 -12.85 11.55
C SER A 326 -8.26 -14.02 11.64
N VAL A 327 -8.58 -15.06 12.40
CA VAL A 327 -7.76 -16.27 12.49
C VAL A 327 -7.71 -17.00 11.13
N ALA A 328 -8.82 -16.98 10.38
CA ALA A 328 -8.88 -17.54 9.03
C ALA A 328 -7.95 -16.85 8.02
N PHE A 329 -7.53 -15.61 8.28
CA PHE A 329 -6.55 -14.90 7.45
C PHE A 329 -5.08 -15.18 7.79
N LEU A 330 -4.75 -15.82 8.92
CA LEU A 330 -3.37 -16.11 9.29
C LEU A 330 -2.62 -16.96 8.25
N PRO A 331 -3.21 -18.03 7.67
CA PRO A 331 -2.57 -18.79 6.59
C PRO A 331 -2.22 -17.92 5.37
N PHE A 332 -3.08 -16.94 5.02
CA PHE A 332 -2.80 -15.98 3.96
C PHE A 332 -1.54 -15.15 4.25
N ALA A 333 -1.43 -14.56 5.44
CA ALA A 333 -0.29 -13.73 5.81
C ALA A 333 1.03 -14.52 5.79
N VAL A 334 1.03 -15.76 6.30
CA VAL A 334 2.18 -16.66 6.29
C VAL A 334 2.55 -17.03 4.85
N ALA A 335 1.57 -17.36 4.00
CA ALA A 335 1.79 -17.73 2.62
C ALA A 335 2.40 -16.58 1.79
N VAL A 336 1.93 -15.32 1.98
CA VAL A 336 2.55 -14.13 1.35
C VAL A 336 4.04 -14.03 1.73
N ALA A 337 4.37 -14.21 3.01
CA ALA A 337 5.76 -14.14 3.47
C ALA A 337 6.63 -15.26 2.87
N ILE A 338 6.11 -16.49 2.80
CA ILE A 338 6.78 -17.63 2.16
C ILE A 338 6.99 -17.35 0.66
N GLY A 339 5.96 -16.88 -0.04
CA GLY A 339 6.03 -16.52 -1.47
C GLY A 339 7.08 -15.44 -1.74
N ALA A 340 7.15 -14.39 -0.91
CA ALA A 340 8.15 -13.34 -1.02
C ALA A 340 9.57 -13.88 -0.77
N ALA A 341 9.77 -14.74 0.22
CA ALA A 341 11.05 -15.38 0.51
C ALA A 341 11.50 -16.32 -0.63
N ALA A 342 10.56 -17.09 -1.19
CA ALA A 342 10.81 -17.94 -2.36
C ALA A 342 11.20 -17.10 -3.58
N SER A 343 10.47 -16.01 -3.84
CA SER A 343 10.70 -15.09 -4.94
C SER A 343 12.12 -14.48 -4.90
N ALA A 344 12.60 -14.09 -3.72
CA ALA A 344 13.96 -13.55 -3.54
C ALA A 344 15.06 -14.55 -3.96
N ARG A 345 14.76 -15.87 -3.90
CA ARG A 345 15.63 -16.91 -4.42
C ARG A 345 15.43 -17.14 -5.92
N LEU A 346 14.18 -17.22 -6.38
CA LEU A 346 13.83 -17.51 -7.78
C LEU A 346 14.39 -16.46 -8.76
N VAL A 347 14.40 -15.17 -8.39
CA VAL A 347 14.96 -14.09 -9.24
C VAL A 347 16.47 -14.23 -9.50
N ARG A 348 17.18 -15.08 -8.74
CA ARG A 348 18.61 -15.39 -8.99
C ARG A 348 18.80 -16.36 -10.15
N PHE A 349 17.82 -17.21 -10.41
CA PHE A 349 17.89 -18.29 -11.40
C PHE A 349 17.04 -18.01 -12.63
N PHE A 350 15.91 -17.32 -12.46
CA PHE A 350 14.93 -17.06 -13.51
C PHE A 350 14.80 -15.56 -13.80
N SER A 351 14.45 -15.22 -15.02
CA SER A 351 14.16 -13.83 -15.36
C SER A 351 12.93 -13.33 -14.56
N PRO A 352 12.87 -12.03 -14.21
CA PRO A 352 11.74 -11.44 -13.51
C PRO A 352 10.40 -11.77 -14.18
N ARG A 353 10.35 -11.74 -15.52
CA ARG A 353 9.15 -12.06 -16.31
C ARG A 353 8.62 -13.47 -16.03
N VAL A 354 9.50 -14.49 -15.98
CA VAL A 354 9.09 -15.88 -15.69
C VAL A 354 8.53 -16.01 -14.28
N VAL A 355 9.18 -15.38 -13.31
CA VAL A 355 8.72 -15.39 -11.90
C VAL A 355 7.37 -14.70 -11.76
N LEU A 356 7.17 -13.55 -12.46
CA LEU A 356 5.90 -12.81 -12.46
C LEU A 356 4.77 -13.62 -13.09
N ILE A 357 5.02 -14.27 -14.22
CA ILE A 357 4.02 -15.14 -14.88
C ILE A 357 3.67 -16.33 -13.97
N GLY A 358 4.67 -16.99 -13.37
CA GLY A 358 4.44 -18.11 -12.46
C GLY A 358 3.60 -17.72 -11.24
N GLY A 359 3.91 -16.59 -10.58
CA GLY A 359 3.12 -16.06 -9.46
C GLY A 359 1.70 -15.65 -9.91
N GLY A 360 1.57 -15.01 -11.07
CA GLY A 360 0.27 -14.66 -11.67
C GLY A 360 -0.59 -15.88 -11.99
N SER A 361 0.02 -16.96 -12.48
CA SER A 361 -0.68 -18.22 -12.75
C SER A 361 -1.23 -18.87 -11.48
N LEU A 362 -0.46 -18.85 -10.38
CA LEU A 362 -0.96 -19.31 -9.07
C LEU A 362 -2.19 -18.51 -8.62
N MET A 363 -2.14 -17.17 -8.74
CA MET A 363 -3.27 -16.29 -8.41
C MET A 363 -4.47 -16.60 -9.30
N LEU A 364 -4.27 -16.77 -10.61
CA LEU A 364 -5.33 -17.08 -11.57
C LEU A 364 -6.02 -18.41 -11.23
N CYS A 365 -5.26 -19.47 -11.00
CA CYS A 365 -5.80 -20.77 -10.63
C CYS A 365 -6.63 -20.69 -9.32
N ALA A 366 -6.12 -19.96 -8.33
CA ALA A 366 -6.82 -19.77 -7.07
C ALA A 366 -8.15 -19.02 -7.22
N MET A 367 -8.19 -17.99 -8.07
CA MET A 367 -9.41 -17.22 -8.31
C MET A 367 -10.44 -18.00 -9.14
N LEU A 368 -9.99 -18.74 -10.14
CA LEU A 368 -10.86 -19.63 -10.93
C LEU A 368 -11.48 -20.73 -10.05
N TYR A 369 -10.68 -21.34 -9.17
CA TYR A 369 -11.23 -22.30 -8.20
C TYR A 369 -12.17 -21.60 -7.19
N GLY A 370 -11.78 -20.44 -6.66
CA GLY A 370 -12.61 -19.66 -5.73
C GLY A 370 -13.96 -19.26 -6.33
N SER A 371 -14.04 -19.03 -7.65
CA SER A 371 -15.31 -18.72 -8.33
C SER A 371 -16.29 -19.90 -8.42
N THR A 372 -15.85 -21.11 -8.14
CA THR A 372 -16.72 -22.32 -8.09
C THR A 372 -17.23 -22.64 -6.69
N LEU A 373 -16.82 -21.85 -5.69
CA LEU A 373 -17.28 -22.06 -4.30
C LEU A 373 -18.79 -21.79 -4.18
N THR A 374 -19.41 -22.49 -3.28
CA THR A 374 -20.82 -22.35 -2.94
C THR A 374 -20.96 -22.14 -1.43
N ARG A 375 -22.07 -21.57 -0.99
CA ARG A 375 -22.36 -21.23 0.40
C ARG A 375 -22.16 -22.39 1.41
N GLY A 376 -22.35 -23.64 0.96
CA GLY A 376 -22.12 -24.84 1.78
C GLY A 376 -20.67 -25.32 1.85
N ALA A 377 -19.74 -24.66 1.17
CA ALA A 377 -18.34 -25.07 1.16
C ALA A 377 -17.71 -24.89 2.54
N SER A 378 -16.96 -25.92 3.00
CA SER A 378 -16.21 -25.84 4.25
C SER A 378 -15.02 -24.90 4.11
N TYR A 379 -14.61 -24.26 5.22
CA TYR A 379 -13.39 -23.43 5.21
C TYR A 379 -12.17 -24.28 4.82
N PHE A 380 -11.95 -25.43 5.44
CA PHE A 380 -10.90 -26.36 5.05
C PHE A 380 -11.53 -27.59 4.39
N PRO A 381 -11.05 -28.01 3.20
CA PRO A 381 -9.95 -27.44 2.41
C PRO A 381 -10.38 -26.34 1.41
N ASN A 382 -11.70 -26.15 1.19
CA ASN A 382 -12.24 -25.51 0.00
C ASN A 382 -11.87 -24.01 -0.12
N LEU A 383 -11.86 -23.26 0.99
CA LEU A 383 -11.50 -21.85 0.97
C LEU A 383 -10.02 -21.63 1.28
N VAL A 384 -9.45 -22.37 2.24
CA VAL A 384 -8.06 -22.13 2.69
C VAL A 384 -7.03 -22.45 1.61
N LEU A 385 -7.23 -23.51 0.80
CA LEU A 385 -6.28 -23.90 -0.25
C LEU A 385 -6.14 -22.81 -1.32
N PRO A 386 -7.23 -22.34 -1.99
CA PRO A 386 -7.11 -21.26 -2.96
C PRO A 386 -6.60 -19.95 -2.33
N LEU A 387 -6.97 -19.66 -1.07
CA LEU A 387 -6.49 -18.51 -0.35
C LEU A 387 -4.96 -18.53 -0.16
N VAL A 388 -4.40 -19.67 0.24
CA VAL A 388 -2.94 -19.88 0.41
C VAL A 388 -2.22 -19.83 -0.95
N VAL A 389 -2.79 -20.46 -1.99
CA VAL A 389 -2.20 -20.44 -3.34
C VAL A 389 -2.18 -19.02 -3.91
N ALA A 390 -3.28 -18.25 -3.77
CA ALA A 390 -3.31 -16.84 -4.17
C ALA A 390 -2.27 -16.01 -3.42
N ALA A 391 -2.16 -16.22 -2.09
CA ALA A 391 -1.22 -15.53 -1.23
C ALA A 391 0.24 -15.81 -1.59
N LEU A 392 0.58 -17.07 -1.88
CA LEU A 392 1.90 -17.46 -2.41
C LEU A 392 2.18 -16.71 -3.72
N GLY A 393 1.22 -16.67 -4.66
CA GLY A 393 1.34 -15.96 -5.91
C GLY A 393 1.59 -14.46 -5.71
N ILE A 394 0.85 -13.81 -4.81
CA ILE A 394 1.04 -12.39 -4.43
C ILE A 394 2.46 -12.16 -3.90
N GLY A 395 2.93 -13.02 -2.98
CA GLY A 395 4.29 -12.95 -2.44
C GLY A 395 5.36 -13.06 -3.53
N VAL A 396 5.18 -14.02 -4.44
CA VAL A 396 6.10 -14.27 -5.57
C VAL A 396 6.17 -13.08 -6.52
N VAL A 397 5.07 -12.41 -6.82
CA VAL A 397 5.00 -11.29 -7.77
C VAL A 397 5.60 -9.99 -7.21
N ASN A 398 5.47 -9.73 -5.91
CA ASN A 398 5.85 -8.44 -5.32
C ASN A 398 7.36 -8.12 -5.43
N VAL A 399 8.23 -9.11 -5.24
CA VAL A 399 9.69 -8.90 -5.22
C VAL A 399 10.24 -8.54 -6.60
N PRO A 400 10.00 -9.32 -7.68
CA PRO A 400 10.54 -9.01 -8.99
C PRO A 400 9.99 -7.71 -9.59
N LEU A 401 8.74 -7.34 -9.30
CA LEU A 401 8.17 -6.05 -9.74
C LEU A 401 8.97 -4.87 -9.18
N ARG A 402 9.25 -4.89 -7.87
CA ARG A 402 10.01 -3.82 -7.21
C ARG A 402 11.46 -3.77 -7.66
N LEU A 403 12.11 -4.91 -7.81
CA LEU A 403 13.49 -5.00 -8.29
C LEU A 403 13.61 -4.52 -9.74
N SER A 404 12.70 -4.93 -10.63
CA SER A 404 12.67 -4.47 -12.02
C SER A 404 12.43 -2.97 -12.13
N LEU A 405 11.60 -2.40 -11.25
CA LEU A 405 11.38 -0.96 -11.21
C LEU A 405 12.67 -0.20 -10.82
N ILE A 406 13.39 -0.67 -9.82
CA ILE A 406 14.67 -0.09 -9.41
C ILE A 406 15.68 -0.18 -10.57
N ALA A 407 15.73 -1.32 -11.27
CA ALA A 407 16.60 -1.52 -12.43
C ALA A 407 16.24 -0.62 -13.64
N SER A 408 15.01 -0.11 -13.69
CA SER A 408 14.52 0.72 -14.81
C SER A 408 14.99 2.18 -14.77
N VAL A 409 15.64 2.62 -13.70
CA VAL A 409 16.05 4.02 -13.47
C VAL A 409 17.47 4.12 -12.93
N GLY A 410 18.11 5.26 -13.10
CA GLY A 410 19.39 5.58 -12.46
C GLY A 410 19.23 5.76 -10.95
N LEU A 411 20.35 5.67 -10.22
CA LEU A 411 20.39 5.77 -8.75
C LEU A 411 19.76 7.06 -8.20
N ASP A 412 19.90 8.16 -8.93
CA ASP A 412 19.34 9.50 -8.64
C ASP A 412 17.81 9.55 -8.69
N ARG A 413 17.17 8.65 -9.46
CA ARG A 413 15.71 8.61 -9.69
C ARG A 413 14.98 7.49 -8.96
N ILE A 414 15.67 6.65 -8.19
CA ILE A 414 15.04 5.54 -7.45
C ILE A 414 13.98 6.06 -6.47
N GLY A 415 14.27 7.12 -5.73
CA GLY A 415 13.35 7.71 -4.75
C GLY A 415 12.03 8.18 -5.37
N PRO A 416 12.04 9.12 -6.32
CA PRO A 416 10.84 9.60 -7.00
C PRO A 416 10.05 8.47 -7.69
N THR A 417 10.74 7.55 -8.38
CA THR A 417 10.10 6.43 -9.08
C THR A 417 9.42 5.45 -8.11
N SER A 418 10.06 5.16 -6.97
CA SER A 418 9.48 4.30 -5.93
C SER A 418 8.25 4.95 -5.26
N ALA A 419 8.26 6.27 -5.08
CA ALA A 419 7.12 7.00 -4.54
C ALA A 419 5.90 6.95 -5.49
N ILE A 420 6.13 7.18 -6.80
CA ILE A 420 5.08 7.03 -7.83
C ILE A 420 4.54 5.60 -7.87
N ALA A 421 5.42 4.60 -7.79
CA ALA A 421 5.03 3.19 -7.79
C ALA A 421 4.12 2.86 -6.59
N LEU A 422 4.47 3.36 -5.41
CA LEU A 422 3.67 3.15 -4.19
C LEU A 422 2.32 3.87 -4.26
N MET A 423 2.30 5.09 -4.83
CA MET A 423 1.06 5.82 -5.11
C MET A 423 0.16 5.02 -6.05
N LEU A 424 0.69 4.57 -7.19
CA LEU A 424 -0.08 3.80 -8.18
C LEU A 424 -0.58 2.47 -7.59
N GLN A 425 0.26 1.75 -6.85
CA GLN A 425 -0.12 0.52 -6.15
C GLN A 425 -1.27 0.77 -5.16
N SER A 426 -1.25 1.89 -4.43
CA SER A 426 -2.30 2.25 -3.49
C SER A 426 -3.60 2.63 -4.20
N LEU A 427 -3.54 3.45 -5.24
CA LEU A 427 -4.73 3.86 -6.01
C LEU A 427 -5.37 2.71 -6.79
N GLY A 428 -4.59 1.70 -7.17
CA GLY A 428 -5.10 0.49 -7.80
C GLY A 428 -6.14 -0.23 -6.95
N GLY A 429 -5.99 -0.23 -5.61
CA GLY A 429 -6.91 -0.85 -4.67
C GLY A 429 -8.38 -0.44 -4.88
N PRO A 430 -8.72 0.82 -4.63
CA PRO A 430 -10.08 1.32 -4.81
C PRO A 430 -10.61 1.19 -6.24
N MET A 431 -9.75 1.39 -7.24
CA MET A 431 -10.17 1.35 -8.65
C MET A 431 -10.56 -0.05 -9.10
N VAL A 432 -9.73 -1.06 -8.82
CA VAL A 432 -10.06 -2.45 -9.17
C VAL A 432 -11.23 -2.95 -8.35
N LEU A 433 -11.27 -2.62 -7.04
CA LEU A 433 -12.41 -2.96 -6.19
C LEU A 433 -13.72 -2.38 -6.73
N ALA A 434 -13.74 -1.12 -7.17
CA ALA A 434 -14.94 -0.48 -7.71
C ALA A 434 -15.44 -1.21 -8.97
N VAL A 435 -14.55 -1.59 -9.90
CA VAL A 435 -14.91 -2.36 -11.10
C VAL A 435 -15.47 -3.74 -10.73
N VAL A 436 -14.81 -4.46 -9.82
CA VAL A 436 -15.26 -5.78 -9.37
C VAL A 436 -16.58 -5.66 -8.61
N GLN A 437 -16.77 -4.60 -7.83
CA GLN A 437 -18.02 -4.34 -7.11
C GLN A 437 -19.20 -4.13 -8.06
N VAL A 438 -19.00 -3.42 -9.17
CA VAL A 438 -20.03 -3.31 -10.23
C VAL A 438 -20.51 -4.70 -10.66
N ALA A 439 -19.57 -5.62 -10.93
CA ALA A 439 -19.92 -6.98 -11.34
C ALA A 439 -20.67 -7.75 -10.24
N ILE A 440 -20.20 -7.64 -8.99
CA ILE A 440 -20.84 -8.28 -7.82
C ILE A 440 -22.26 -7.77 -7.65
N THR A 441 -22.44 -6.46 -7.55
CA THR A 441 -23.75 -5.83 -7.28
C THR A 441 -24.72 -6.12 -8.42
N SER A 442 -24.31 -5.92 -9.69
CA SER A 442 -25.15 -6.21 -10.84
C SER A 442 -25.62 -7.67 -10.88
N ARG A 443 -24.70 -8.63 -10.58
CA ARG A 443 -25.04 -10.05 -10.54
C ARG A 443 -25.97 -10.39 -9.38
N THR A 444 -25.70 -9.86 -8.19
CA THR A 444 -26.54 -10.05 -7.00
C THR A 444 -27.97 -9.54 -7.24
N LEU A 445 -28.12 -8.33 -7.79
CA LEU A 445 -29.43 -7.75 -8.10
C LEU A 445 -30.15 -8.54 -9.21
N ALA A 446 -29.47 -8.97 -10.26
CA ALA A 446 -30.04 -9.76 -11.35
C ALA A 446 -30.58 -11.14 -10.86
N MET A 447 -30.07 -11.64 -9.74
CA MET A 447 -30.55 -12.89 -9.10
C MET A 447 -31.59 -12.66 -8.00
N GLY A 448 -32.16 -11.45 -7.91
CA GLY A 448 -33.17 -11.10 -6.89
C GLY A 448 -32.59 -10.83 -5.50
N GLY A 449 -31.28 -10.60 -5.41
CA GLY A 449 -30.62 -10.14 -4.18
C GLY A 449 -30.86 -8.67 -3.90
N THR A 450 -30.28 -8.17 -2.82
CA THR A 450 -30.38 -6.78 -2.37
C THR A 450 -29.01 -6.23 -1.98
N THR A 451 -28.88 -4.89 -1.98
CA THR A 451 -27.71 -4.17 -1.48
C THR A 451 -28.02 -3.65 -0.09
N GLY A 452 -27.52 -4.30 0.94
CA GLY A 452 -27.80 -3.88 2.31
C GLY A 452 -27.16 -4.79 3.36
N PRO A 453 -27.50 -4.54 4.63
CA PRO A 453 -26.96 -5.34 5.73
C PRO A 453 -27.37 -6.81 5.61
N VAL A 454 -26.40 -7.70 5.77
CA VAL A 454 -26.58 -9.16 5.65
C VAL A 454 -27.62 -9.69 6.64
N LYS A 455 -27.72 -9.06 7.83
CA LYS A 455 -28.71 -9.45 8.85
C LYS A 455 -30.17 -9.31 8.42
N SER A 456 -30.44 -8.45 7.44
CA SER A 456 -31.79 -8.26 6.90
C SER A 456 -32.10 -9.15 5.70
N MET A 457 -31.12 -9.97 5.23
CA MET A 457 -31.26 -10.80 4.04
C MET A 457 -31.90 -12.15 4.38
N ASN A 458 -32.82 -12.59 3.51
CA ASN A 458 -33.36 -13.95 3.53
C ASN A 458 -32.41 -14.93 2.83
N GLU A 459 -32.69 -16.25 2.89
CA GLU A 459 -31.88 -17.30 2.31
C GLU A 459 -31.64 -17.14 0.79
N ALA A 460 -32.66 -16.71 0.04
CA ALA A 460 -32.54 -16.50 -1.40
C ALA A 460 -31.61 -15.31 -1.72
N GLN A 461 -31.70 -14.25 -0.94
CA GLN A 461 -30.84 -13.05 -1.07
C GLN A 461 -29.38 -13.36 -0.69
N LEU A 462 -29.16 -14.19 0.34
CA LEU A 462 -27.83 -14.68 0.72
C LEU A 462 -27.20 -15.55 -0.38
N ASN A 463 -28.00 -16.39 -1.03
CA ASN A 463 -27.52 -17.18 -2.18
C ASN A 463 -27.20 -16.28 -3.38
N ALA A 464 -28.00 -15.24 -3.63
CA ALA A 464 -27.70 -14.26 -4.66
C ALA A 464 -26.38 -13.49 -4.37
N LEU A 465 -26.13 -13.16 -3.10
CA LEU A 465 -24.88 -12.52 -2.66
C LEU A 465 -23.68 -13.46 -2.84
N ASP A 466 -23.80 -14.74 -2.48
CA ASP A 466 -22.77 -15.77 -2.71
C ASP A 466 -22.38 -15.84 -4.19
N HIS A 467 -23.36 -16.00 -5.06
CA HIS A 467 -23.13 -15.97 -6.51
C HIS A 467 -22.57 -14.65 -7.04
N GLY A 468 -22.93 -13.51 -6.42
CA GLY A 468 -22.37 -12.23 -6.74
C GLY A 468 -20.87 -12.15 -6.41
N ILE A 469 -20.48 -12.55 -5.20
CA ILE A 469 -19.08 -12.50 -4.75
C ILE A 469 -18.21 -13.50 -5.54
N THR A 470 -18.68 -14.72 -5.77
CA THR A 470 -17.94 -15.72 -6.57
C THR A 470 -17.80 -15.30 -8.03
N TYR A 471 -18.81 -14.63 -8.60
CA TYR A 471 -18.70 -13.99 -9.92
C TYR A 471 -17.68 -12.83 -9.92
N GLY A 472 -17.58 -12.06 -8.84
CA GLY A 472 -16.55 -11.04 -8.66
C GLY A 472 -15.13 -11.59 -8.73
N LEU A 473 -14.89 -12.83 -8.28
CA LEU A 473 -13.59 -13.49 -8.40
C LEU A 473 -13.21 -13.78 -9.86
N LEU A 474 -14.17 -14.02 -10.78
CA LEU A 474 -13.89 -14.14 -12.21
C LEU A 474 -13.42 -12.81 -12.82
N TRP A 475 -14.02 -11.69 -12.41
CA TRP A 475 -13.56 -10.36 -12.83
C TRP A 475 -12.16 -10.07 -12.31
N LEU A 476 -11.88 -10.48 -11.08
CA LEU A 476 -10.54 -10.36 -10.49
C LEU A 476 -9.52 -11.25 -11.21
N ALA A 477 -9.92 -12.46 -11.65
CA ALA A 477 -9.12 -13.32 -12.53
C ALA A 477 -8.82 -12.63 -13.87
N GLY A 478 -9.81 -11.93 -14.45
CA GLY A 478 -9.61 -11.09 -15.64
C GLY A 478 -8.55 -9.99 -15.41
N ALA A 479 -8.57 -9.34 -14.24
CA ALA A 479 -7.54 -8.36 -13.88
C ALA A 479 -6.14 -9.01 -13.77
N VAL A 480 -6.03 -10.23 -13.24
CA VAL A 480 -4.75 -10.99 -13.22
C VAL A 480 -4.26 -11.32 -14.63
N ILE A 481 -5.16 -11.69 -15.53
CA ILE A 481 -4.82 -11.92 -16.95
C ILE A 481 -4.29 -10.63 -17.60
N LEU A 482 -4.92 -9.48 -17.33
CA LEU A 482 -4.43 -8.18 -17.80
C LEU A 482 -3.02 -7.89 -17.26
N VAL A 483 -2.76 -8.14 -15.98
CA VAL A 483 -1.41 -8.04 -15.41
C VAL A 483 -0.44 -8.95 -16.17
N GLY A 484 -0.82 -10.19 -16.43
CA GLY A 484 -0.03 -11.14 -17.21
C GLY A 484 0.31 -10.59 -18.61
N GLY A 485 -0.67 -10.03 -19.33
CA GLY A 485 -0.49 -9.38 -20.61
C GLY A 485 0.50 -8.20 -20.53
N VAL A 486 0.37 -7.36 -19.52
CA VAL A 486 1.29 -6.22 -19.28
C VAL A 486 2.72 -6.72 -18.97
N VAL A 487 2.85 -7.78 -18.18
CA VAL A 487 4.15 -8.40 -17.83
C VAL A 487 4.89 -8.92 -19.06
N LEU A 488 4.20 -9.29 -20.14
CA LEU A 488 4.83 -9.72 -21.40
C LEU A 488 5.69 -8.61 -22.04
N PHE A 489 5.41 -7.34 -21.75
CA PHE A 489 6.21 -6.22 -22.23
C PHE A 489 7.43 -5.90 -21.34
N ILE A 490 7.60 -6.59 -20.19
CA ILE A 490 8.72 -6.39 -19.28
C ILE A 490 9.92 -7.23 -19.77
N ASN A 491 10.98 -6.57 -20.24
CA ASN A 491 12.17 -7.20 -20.81
C ASN A 491 13.43 -6.91 -19.99
N TYR A 492 13.43 -7.31 -18.70
CA TYR A 492 14.62 -7.24 -17.85
C TYR A 492 15.23 -8.63 -17.65
N THR A 493 16.58 -8.72 -17.76
CA THR A 493 17.31 -9.94 -17.45
C THR A 493 17.58 -10.04 -15.94
N ALA A 494 17.79 -11.29 -15.45
CA ALA A 494 18.15 -11.50 -14.06
C ALA A 494 19.46 -10.77 -13.68
N GLN A 495 20.43 -10.68 -14.60
CA GLN A 495 21.71 -9.98 -14.39
C GLN A 495 21.50 -8.47 -14.21
N GLN A 496 20.66 -7.82 -15.04
CA GLN A 496 20.38 -6.38 -14.90
C GLN A 496 19.75 -6.05 -13.55
N VAL A 497 18.83 -6.88 -13.09
CA VAL A 497 18.16 -6.71 -11.79
C VAL A 497 19.13 -6.97 -10.64
N ALA A 498 20.00 -7.98 -10.75
CA ALA A 498 21.03 -8.25 -9.75
C ALA A 498 22.05 -7.11 -9.63
N HIS A 499 22.54 -6.58 -10.75
CA HIS A 499 23.45 -5.42 -10.76
C HIS A 499 22.81 -4.17 -10.13
N ALA A 500 21.57 -3.85 -10.48
CA ALA A 500 20.85 -2.71 -9.91
C ALA A 500 20.65 -2.85 -8.40
N SER A 501 20.33 -4.05 -7.91
CA SER A 501 20.20 -4.31 -6.47
C SER A 501 21.51 -4.19 -5.72
N GLN A 502 22.62 -4.65 -6.31
CA GLN A 502 23.98 -4.51 -5.74
C GLN A 502 24.43 -3.06 -5.72
N ALA A 503 24.22 -2.31 -6.82
CA ALA A 503 24.55 -0.89 -6.90
C ALA A 503 23.79 -0.08 -5.85
N LYS A 504 22.49 -0.37 -5.65
CA LYS A 504 21.71 0.24 -4.57
C LYS A 504 22.27 -0.11 -3.19
N ALA A 505 22.55 -1.39 -2.92
CA ALA A 505 23.11 -1.82 -1.65
C ALA A 505 24.49 -1.18 -1.37
N ALA A 506 25.32 -1.01 -2.41
CA ALA A 506 26.60 -0.30 -2.31
C ALA A 506 26.41 1.19 -2.01
N SER A 507 25.44 1.87 -2.65
CA SER A 507 25.13 3.29 -2.37
C SER A 507 24.56 3.51 -0.99
N ASP A 508 23.82 2.53 -0.45
CA ASP A 508 23.25 2.57 0.91
C ASP A 508 24.32 2.27 1.99
N ALA A 509 25.45 1.60 1.60
CA ALA A 509 26.55 1.22 2.49
C ALA A 509 27.69 2.25 2.54
N GLY A 510 27.90 3.05 1.49
CA GLY A 510 28.88 4.14 1.40
C GLY A 510 28.27 5.47 1.83
#